data_211684b9017b8a10579cbff003e6ad1f
#
_entry.id   211684b9017b8a10579cbff003e6ad1f
#
_cell.length_a   1.000
_cell.length_b   1.000
_cell.length_c   1.000
_cell.angle_alpha   90.00
_cell.angle_beta   90.00
_cell.angle_gamma   90.00
#
_symmetry.space_group_name_H-M   'P 1'
#
loop_
_entity.id
_entity.type
_entity.pdbx_description
1 polymer ?
#
loop_
_entity_poly.entity_id
_entity_poly.type
_entity_poly.pdbx_seq_one_letter_code
_entity_poly.pdbx_strand_id
1 'polypeptide(L)'
;MEASENNFWTEPPWGAGEKKYRLGLRPIELGEWLNRKIGENLLKHKKNLLDSDYNKVIAVTEDSIDAQICLGEIFGIKHTKYPDLIAELSLNIQDDLCLMESQGQQKLLAASICSPSYWDVRTKIGKPLKVIHDPVTSLDEKIGERIATFIRQAPIKKPFARQNWLIHGDTKRFHLKEEDSLLTDPSSWYIRSEKETLCRFHKDYSLFTINVLFEPLNKIVDYPDALRGLIKSLETFDEDESLYFGGSNKINILLEYLKAQL
;
A
#
# COMPACT_ATOMS: atom_id res chain seq x y z
N MET A 1 20.64 -7.26 -18.99
CA MET A 1 19.96 -5.96 -18.98
C MET A 1 19.81 -5.58 -17.52
N GLU A 2 20.55 -4.60 -17.13
CA GLU A 2 20.64 -4.09 -15.77
C GLU A 2 19.26 -3.64 -15.28
N ALA A 3 18.98 -3.89 -14.01
CA ALA A 3 17.81 -3.37 -13.32
C ALA A 3 17.80 -1.86 -13.53
N SER A 4 16.66 -1.29 -13.94
CA SER A 4 16.44 0.15 -13.92
C SER A 4 16.89 0.66 -12.56
N GLU A 5 17.87 1.56 -12.54
CA GLU A 5 18.28 2.26 -11.34
C GLU A 5 17.02 2.75 -10.64
N ASN A 6 16.92 2.44 -9.37
CA ASN A 6 15.78 2.75 -8.56
C ASN A 6 15.70 4.28 -8.42
N ASN A 7 14.84 4.92 -9.20
CA ASN A 7 14.63 6.37 -9.20
C ASN A 7 13.99 6.88 -7.88
N PHE A 8 13.94 6.05 -6.85
CA PHE A 8 13.27 6.35 -5.60
C PHE A 8 13.70 7.68 -4.98
N TRP A 9 15.02 7.92 -4.94
CA TRP A 9 15.56 9.11 -4.28
C TRP A 9 15.53 10.37 -5.16
N THR A 10 15.44 10.21 -6.48
CA THR A 10 15.28 11.33 -7.42
C THR A 10 13.82 11.75 -7.58
N GLU A 11 12.89 10.80 -7.38
CA GLU A 11 11.44 11.02 -7.41
C GLU A 11 10.78 10.43 -6.16
N PRO A 12 11.09 10.94 -4.96
CA PRO A 12 10.60 10.34 -3.72
C PRO A 12 9.09 10.55 -3.54
N PRO A 13 8.40 9.67 -2.78
CA PRO A 13 6.95 9.74 -2.63
C PRO A 13 6.42 10.99 -1.91
N TRP A 14 7.28 11.73 -1.23
CA TRP A 14 6.96 13.03 -0.62
C TRP A 14 7.24 14.22 -1.54
N GLY A 15 7.81 14.00 -2.74
CA GLY A 15 8.13 15.06 -3.70
C GLY A 15 8.99 16.17 -3.10
N ALA A 16 8.66 17.42 -3.42
CA ALA A 16 9.33 18.61 -2.88
C ALA A 16 8.76 19.06 -1.50
N GLY A 17 8.16 18.17 -0.73
CA GLY A 17 7.52 18.47 0.56
C GLY A 17 6.01 18.58 0.46
N GLU A 18 5.41 17.66 -0.27
CA GLU A 18 3.97 17.61 -0.45
C GLU A 18 3.28 17.00 0.77
N LYS A 19 2.01 17.41 1.00
CA LYS A 19 1.20 16.81 2.06
C LYS A 19 1.02 15.31 1.80
N LYS A 20 1.20 14.51 2.86
CA LYS A 20 1.09 13.05 2.79
C LYS A 20 -0.33 12.60 2.46
N TYR A 21 -1.33 13.17 3.13
CA TYR A 21 -2.74 12.79 2.99
C TYR A 21 -3.41 13.56 1.85
N ARG A 22 -3.28 13.02 0.66
CA ARG A 22 -3.86 13.55 -0.58
C ARG A 22 -4.31 12.40 -1.46
N LEU A 23 -5.23 12.65 -2.39
CA LEU A 23 -5.66 11.63 -3.35
C LEU A 23 -4.48 11.17 -4.23
N GLY A 24 -3.75 12.11 -4.82
CA GLY A 24 -2.47 11.88 -5.50
C GLY A 24 -2.49 10.87 -6.66
N LEU A 25 -3.68 10.41 -7.08
CA LEU A 25 -3.84 9.44 -8.16
C LEU A 25 -3.52 10.08 -9.51
N ARG A 26 -2.69 9.42 -10.30
CA ARG A 26 -2.36 9.77 -11.69
C ARG A 26 -2.69 8.60 -12.62
N PRO A 27 -3.18 8.84 -13.84
CA PRO A 27 -3.40 7.75 -14.80
C PRO A 27 -2.06 7.09 -15.16
N ILE A 28 -2.11 5.79 -15.36
CA ILE A 28 -0.99 4.99 -15.87
C ILE A 28 -1.47 4.13 -17.04
N GLU A 29 -0.54 3.63 -17.84
CA GLU A 29 -0.88 2.72 -18.93
C GLU A 29 -1.28 1.34 -18.39
N LEU A 30 -2.15 0.64 -19.11
CA LEU A 30 -2.64 -0.67 -18.71
C LEU A 30 -1.49 -1.70 -18.55
N GLY A 31 -0.45 -1.56 -19.35
CA GLY A 31 0.76 -2.39 -19.25
C GLY A 31 1.60 -2.17 -17.98
N GLU A 32 1.42 -1.04 -17.31
CA GLU A 32 2.11 -0.68 -16.07
C GLU A 32 1.30 -1.04 -14.81
N TRP A 33 0.03 -1.47 -14.98
CA TRP A 33 -0.88 -1.70 -13.87
C TRP A 33 -0.45 -2.85 -12.98
N LEU A 34 -0.21 -4.03 -13.57
CA LEU A 34 0.09 -5.25 -12.81
C LEU A 34 1.55 -5.64 -13.01
N ASN A 35 2.36 -5.55 -11.96
CA ASN A 35 3.74 -6.03 -12.01
C ASN A 35 3.79 -7.54 -11.77
N ARG A 36 3.82 -8.30 -12.86
CA ARG A 36 3.86 -9.78 -12.85
C ARG A 36 5.25 -10.37 -12.65
N LYS A 37 6.28 -9.54 -12.51
CA LYS A 37 7.65 -10.01 -12.23
C LYS A 37 7.86 -10.07 -10.73
N ILE A 38 7.54 -11.20 -10.13
CA ILE A 38 7.75 -11.40 -8.69
C ILE A 38 9.17 -11.96 -8.44
N GLY A 39 9.91 -11.32 -7.54
CA GLY A 39 11.23 -11.80 -7.11
C GLY A 39 11.10 -13.04 -6.22
N GLU A 40 12.12 -13.94 -6.27
CA GLU A 40 12.11 -15.23 -5.57
C GLU A 40 11.86 -15.09 -4.06
N ASN A 41 12.51 -14.13 -3.41
CA ASN A 41 12.34 -13.90 -1.97
C ASN A 41 10.92 -13.50 -1.60
N LEU A 42 10.29 -12.63 -2.39
CA LEU A 42 8.91 -12.22 -2.17
C LEU A 42 7.92 -13.36 -2.46
N LEU A 43 8.17 -14.13 -3.52
CA LEU A 43 7.35 -15.30 -3.82
C LEU A 43 7.44 -16.34 -2.69
N LYS A 44 8.63 -16.59 -2.16
CA LYS A 44 8.83 -17.47 -1.02
C LYS A 44 8.12 -16.95 0.23
N HIS A 45 8.21 -15.64 0.49
CA HIS A 45 7.49 -15.00 1.60
C HIS A 45 5.98 -15.20 1.50
N LYS A 46 5.38 -14.91 0.33
CA LYS A 46 3.95 -15.12 0.08
C LYS A 46 3.54 -16.59 0.24
N LYS A 47 4.29 -17.52 -0.34
CA LYS A 47 4.02 -18.97 -0.20
C LYS A 47 4.06 -19.42 1.25
N ASN A 48 5.08 -19.01 2.01
CA ASN A 48 5.19 -19.37 3.40
C ASN A 48 3.97 -18.90 4.21
N LEU A 49 3.53 -17.66 3.99
CA LEU A 49 2.34 -17.11 4.67
C LEU A 49 1.05 -17.83 4.25
N LEU A 50 0.90 -18.19 2.99
CA LEU A 50 -0.25 -18.97 2.52
C LEU A 50 -0.27 -20.38 3.11
N ASP A 51 0.89 -20.97 3.36
CA ASP A 51 1.01 -22.32 3.89
C ASP A 51 0.88 -22.36 5.43
N SER A 52 1.35 -21.32 6.15
CA SER A 52 1.37 -21.29 7.63
C SER A 52 0.30 -20.43 8.28
N ASP A 53 -0.12 -19.37 7.61
CA ASP A 53 -0.94 -18.29 8.17
C ASP A 53 -2.08 -17.86 7.22
N TYR A 54 -2.62 -18.78 6.43
CA TYR A 54 -3.61 -18.52 5.39
C TYR A 54 -4.70 -17.53 5.83
N ASN A 55 -5.36 -17.82 6.93
CA ASN A 55 -6.46 -16.99 7.45
C ASN A 55 -6.02 -15.62 7.98
N LYS A 56 -4.72 -15.35 8.08
CA LYS A 56 -4.21 -14.02 8.44
C LYS A 56 -3.90 -13.17 7.21
N VAL A 57 -3.72 -13.79 6.06
CA VAL A 57 -3.35 -13.11 4.81
C VAL A 57 -4.45 -13.13 3.76
N ILE A 58 -5.31 -14.14 3.76
CA ILE A 58 -6.46 -14.26 2.87
C ILE A 58 -7.74 -14.01 3.65
N ALA A 59 -8.58 -13.15 3.12
CA ALA A 59 -9.92 -12.93 3.62
C ALA A 59 -10.87 -12.71 2.44
N VAL A 60 -12.03 -13.37 2.47
CA VAL A 60 -13.04 -13.33 1.41
C VAL A 60 -14.43 -13.24 2.00
N THR A 61 -15.37 -12.64 1.24
CA THR A 61 -16.80 -12.73 1.50
C THR A 61 -17.43 -13.79 0.60
N GLU A 62 -18.59 -14.31 0.96
CA GLU A 62 -19.34 -15.25 0.12
C GLU A 62 -19.67 -14.63 -1.25
N ASP A 63 -19.94 -13.34 -1.31
CA ASP A 63 -20.26 -12.58 -2.53
C ASP A 63 -19.04 -12.33 -3.44
N SER A 64 -17.84 -12.74 -3.03
CA SER A 64 -16.60 -12.45 -3.76
C SER A 64 -16.31 -13.39 -4.93
N ILE A 65 -17.03 -14.52 -5.05
CA ILE A 65 -16.71 -15.58 -6.01
C ILE A 65 -16.69 -15.07 -7.44
N ASP A 66 -17.75 -14.39 -7.89
CA ASP A 66 -17.82 -13.85 -9.24
C ASP A 66 -16.73 -12.79 -9.51
N ALA A 67 -16.45 -11.96 -8.50
CA ALA A 67 -15.40 -10.95 -8.59
C ALA A 67 -14.00 -11.58 -8.74
N GLN A 68 -13.73 -12.66 -8.00
CA GLN A 68 -12.48 -13.42 -8.11
C GLN A 68 -12.36 -14.11 -9.47
N ILE A 69 -13.43 -14.68 -10.01
CA ILE A 69 -13.45 -15.28 -11.36
C ILE A 69 -13.16 -14.23 -12.42
N CYS A 70 -13.85 -13.08 -12.39
CA CYS A 70 -13.60 -11.97 -13.31
C CYS A 70 -12.14 -11.48 -13.24
N LEU A 71 -11.55 -11.41 -12.05
CA LEU A 71 -10.14 -11.06 -11.88
C LEU A 71 -9.23 -12.16 -12.44
N GLY A 72 -9.58 -13.43 -12.20
CA GLY A 72 -8.88 -14.59 -12.74
C GLY A 72 -8.75 -14.58 -14.26
N GLU A 73 -9.80 -14.13 -14.97
CA GLU A 73 -9.76 -13.96 -16.43
C GLU A 73 -8.69 -12.97 -16.89
N ILE A 74 -8.50 -11.85 -16.16
CA ILE A 74 -7.45 -10.87 -16.45
C ILE A 74 -6.06 -11.47 -16.25
N PHE A 75 -5.89 -12.31 -15.23
CA PHE A 75 -4.64 -13.00 -14.95
C PHE A 75 -4.40 -14.21 -15.88
N GLY A 76 -5.43 -14.72 -16.54
CA GLY A 76 -5.41 -15.98 -17.30
C GLY A 76 -5.38 -17.20 -16.38
N ILE A 77 -5.87 -17.08 -15.14
CA ILE A 77 -5.85 -18.12 -14.10
C ILE A 77 -7.30 -18.49 -13.74
N LYS A 78 -7.65 -19.76 -13.91
CA LYS A 78 -9.00 -20.26 -13.68
C LYS A 78 -9.08 -21.30 -12.54
N HIS A 79 -7.95 -21.78 -12.08
CA HIS A 79 -7.86 -22.84 -11.08
C HIS A 79 -6.90 -22.44 -9.97
N THR A 80 -7.15 -22.93 -8.79
CA THR A 80 -6.32 -22.73 -7.60
C THR A 80 -6.19 -24.04 -6.84
N LYS A 81 -5.05 -24.21 -6.18
CA LYS A 81 -4.83 -25.25 -5.18
C LYS A 81 -5.21 -24.80 -3.75
N TYR A 82 -5.48 -23.52 -3.59
CA TYR A 82 -5.90 -22.93 -2.32
C TYR A 82 -7.42 -22.88 -2.23
N PRO A 83 -8.00 -22.67 -1.03
CA PRO A 83 -9.45 -22.50 -0.87
C PRO A 83 -10.05 -21.40 -1.74
N ASP A 84 -9.33 -20.30 -1.92
CA ASP A 84 -9.79 -19.11 -2.63
C ASP A 84 -8.89 -18.76 -3.82
N LEU A 85 -9.50 -18.36 -4.95
CA LEU A 85 -8.77 -18.04 -6.18
C LEU A 85 -7.81 -16.85 -5.99
N ILE A 86 -8.15 -15.86 -5.15
CA ILE A 86 -7.32 -14.70 -4.89
C ILE A 86 -5.95 -15.07 -4.31
N ALA A 87 -5.83 -16.18 -3.60
CA ALA A 87 -4.56 -16.70 -3.09
C ALA A 87 -3.62 -17.10 -4.25
N GLU A 88 -4.16 -17.82 -5.26
CA GLU A 88 -3.39 -18.20 -6.45
C GLU A 88 -3.01 -16.95 -7.27
N LEU A 89 -3.96 -16.00 -7.43
CA LEU A 89 -3.71 -14.74 -8.15
C LEU A 89 -2.55 -13.96 -7.52
N SER A 90 -2.49 -13.93 -6.19
CA SER A 90 -1.46 -13.18 -5.45
C SER A 90 -0.04 -13.72 -5.64
N LEU A 91 0.12 -14.97 -6.03
CA LEU A 91 1.42 -15.57 -6.35
C LEU A 91 1.94 -15.18 -7.76
N ASN A 92 1.12 -14.49 -8.54
CA ASN A 92 1.45 -14.08 -9.92
C ASN A 92 1.73 -12.58 -10.04
N ILE A 93 1.82 -11.87 -8.91
CA ILE A 93 2.06 -10.43 -8.85
C ILE A 93 2.85 -10.07 -7.59
N GLN A 94 3.67 -9.04 -7.67
CA GLN A 94 4.39 -8.54 -6.49
C GLN A 94 3.45 -7.98 -5.43
N ASP A 95 2.41 -7.29 -5.87
CA ASP A 95 1.52 -6.48 -5.05
C ASP A 95 0.64 -7.35 -4.13
N ASP A 96 0.22 -6.78 -3.02
CA ASP A 96 -0.93 -7.23 -2.27
C ASP A 96 -2.22 -6.83 -3.01
N LEU A 97 -3.28 -7.63 -2.88
CA LEU A 97 -4.51 -7.50 -3.65
C LEU A 97 -5.71 -7.18 -2.74
N CYS A 98 -6.45 -6.13 -3.09
CA CYS A 98 -7.73 -5.77 -2.48
C CYS A 98 -8.81 -5.68 -3.57
N LEU A 99 -9.64 -6.70 -3.67
CA LEU A 99 -10.76 -6.78 -4.60
C LEU A 99 -12.01 -6.20 -3.95
N MET A 100 -12.63 -5.19 -4.59
CA MET A 100 -13.72 -4.44 -3.98
C MET A 100 -14.85 -4.14 -4.97
N GLU A 101 -16.00 -3.81 -4.43
CA GLU A 101 -17.09 -3.25 -5.22
C GLU A 101 -16.68 -1.91 -5.85
N SER A 102 -17.09 -1.67 -7.10
CA SER A 102 -16.91 -0.35 -7.75
C SER A 102 -18.05 0.61 -7.40
N GLN A 103 -19.19 0.08 -6.99
CA GLN A 103 -20.42 0.83 -6.73
C GLN A 103 -20.89 0.61 -5.28
N GLY A 104 -22.02 1.20 -4.93
CA GLY A 104 -22.62 1.04 -3.61
C GLY A 104 -21.72 1.54 -2.49
N GLN A 105 -21.50 0.70 -1.49
CA GLN A 105 -20.65 1.01 -0.33
C GLN A 105 -19.16 0.74 -0.56
N GLN A 106 -18.79 0.19 -1.72
CA GLN A 106 -17.41 -0.13 -2.06
C GLN A 106 -16.76 -1.08 -1.03
N LYS A 107 -17.49 -2.16 -0.71
CA LYS A 107 -17.02 -3.16 0.25
C LYS A 107 -15.80 -3.89 -0.26
N LEU A 108 -14.90 -4.24 0.66
CA LEU A 108 -13.80 -5.16 0.40
C LEU A 108 -14.36 -6.58 0.31
N LEU A 109 -14.33 -7.17 -0.88
CA LEU A 109 -14.91 -8.49 -1.17
C LEU A 109 -13.94 -9.64 -0.95
N ALA A 110 -12.69 -9.47 -1.40
CA ALA A 110 -11.63 -10.44 -1.22
C ALA A 110 -10.28 -9.73 -1.14
N ALA A 111 -9.36 -10.25 -0.36
CA ALA A 111 -8.03 -9.69 -0.26
C ALA A 111 -6.96 -10.75 0.01
N SER A 112 -5.76 -10.49 -0.54
CA SER A 112 -4.53 -11.20 -0.21
C SER A 112 -3.50 -10.17 0.25
N ILE A 113 -3.21 -10.13 1.55
CA ILE A 113 -2.35 -9.15 2.19
C ILE A 113 -1.17 -9.85 2.84
N CYS A 114 -0.04 -9.87 2.14
CA CYS A 114 1.20 -10.50 2.60
C CYS A 114 2.22 -9.49 3.15
N SER A 115 1.94 -8.20 2.99
CA SER A 115 2.81 -7.11 3.45
C SER A 115 2.02 -6.01 4.16
N PRO A 116 1.22 -6.32 5.20
CA PRO A 116 0.46 -5.31 5.94
C PRO A 116 1.40 -4.39 6.74
N SER A 117 0.99 -3.13 6.92
CA SER A 117 1.62 -2.17 7.81
C SER A 117 0.65 -1.82 8.93
N TYR A 118 0.71 -2.57 10.02
CA TYR A 118 -0.06 -2.38 11.25
C TYR A 118 -1.59 -2.48 11.06
N TRP A 119 -2.04 -3.32 10.14
CA TRP A 119 -3.46 -3.61 9.97
C TRP A 119 -3.73 -5.08 9.67
N ASP A 120 -4.94 -5.51 10.00
CA ASP A 120 -5.37 -6.90 9.87
C ASP A 120 -6.55 -6.98 8.89
N VAL A 121 -6.35 -7.68 7.78
CA VAL A 121 -7.36 -7.86 6.73
C VAL A 121 -8.67 -8.46 7.26
N ARG A 122 -8.58 -9.34 8.27
CA ARG A 122 -9.75 -9.97 8.91
C ARG A 122 -10.70 -8.97 9.55
N THR A 123 -10.17 -7.83 9.94
CA THR A 123 -10.97 -6.75 10.54
C THR A 123 -11.60 -5.83 9.51
N LYS A 124 -11.23 -5.99 8.22
CA LYS A 124 -11.61 -5.10 7.12
C LYS A 124 -12.52 -5.75 6.07
N ILE A 125 -12.44 -7.08 5.94
CA ILE A 125 -13.23 -7.84 4.96
C ILE A 125 -14.74 -7.60 5.13
N GLY A 126 -15.45 -7.45 4.04
CA GLY A 126 -16.90 -7.17 3.99
C GLY A 126 -17.30 -5.77 4.43
N LYS A 127 -16.35 -4.94 4.90
CA LYS A 127 -16.64 -3.58 5.36
C LYS A 127 -16.61 -2.57 4.21
N PRO A 128 -17.44 -1.52 4.31
CA PRO A 128 -17.38 -0.38 3.41
C PRO A 128 -16.02 0.33 3.46
N LEU A 129 -15.60 0.91 2.32
CA LEU A 129 -14.35 1.66 2.23
C LEU A 129 -14.20 2.72 3.31
N LYS A 130 -15.27 3.45 3.62
CA LYS A 130 -15.29 4.43 4.69
C LYS A 130 -14.83 3.83 6.02
N VAL A 131 -15.40 2.69 6.42
CA VAL A 131 -15.06 2.00 7.68
C VAL A 131 -13.64 1.42 7.66
N ILE A 132 -13.14 1.05 6.48
CA ILE A 132 -11.75 0.59 6.32
C ILE A 132 -10.76 1.71 6.63
N HIS A 133 -11.09 2.95 6.26
CA HIS A 133 -10.26 4.13 6.46
C HIS A 133 -10.41 4.80 7.84
N ASP A 134 -11.42 4.45 8.65
CA ASP A 134 -11.65 5.05 9.98
C ASP A 134 -10.38 5.14 10.87
N PRO A 135 -9.45 4.17 10.87
CA PRO A 135 -8.23 4.27 11.66
C PRO A 135 -7.27 5.39 11.22
N VAL A 136 -7.41 5.87 9.99
CA VAL A 136 -6.66 7.03 9.49
C VAL A 136 -7.44 8.27 9.90
N THR A 137 -7.19 8.75 11.12
CA THR A 137 -7.89 9.86 11.72
C THR A 137 -7.99 11.04 10.75
N SER A 138 -9.17 11.64 10.64
CA SER A 138 -9.48 12.74 9.72
C SER A 138 -9.33 12.49 8.20
N LEU A 139 -8.89 11.31 7.74
CA LEU A 139 -8.79 11.05 6.30
C LEU A 139 -10.15 11.12 5.60
N ASP A 140 -11.17 10.49 6.22
CA ASP A 140 -12.53 10.47 5.66
C ASP A 140 -13.12 11.88 5.56
N GLU A 141 -12.91 12.71 6.58
CA GLU A 141 -13.35 14.11 6.58
C GLU A 141 -12.64 14.94 5.51
N LYS A 142 -11.34 14.72 5.31
CA LYS A 142 -10.52 15.50 4.37
C LYS A 142 -10.74 15.09 2.91
N ILE A 143 -10.74 13.78 2.63
CA ILE A 143 -10.74 13.27 1.25
C ILE A 143 -11.63 12.05 0.99
N GLY A 144 -12.32 11.48 2.00
CA GLY A 144 -13.07 10.20 1.89
C GLY A 144 -14.12 10.21 0.78
N GLU A 145 -14.98 11.23 0.72
CA GLU A 145 -16.00 11.34 -0.35
C GLU A 145 -15.36 11.51 -1.75
N ARG A 146 -14.19 12.15 -1.83
CA ARG A 146 -13.45 12.29 -3.09
C ARG A 146 -12.90 10.94 -3.55
N ILE A 147 -12.41 10.10 -2.62
CA ILE A 147 -11.95 8.74 -2.91
C ILE A 147 -13.13 7.90 -3.41
N ALA A 148 -14.25 7.90 -2.66
CA ALA A 148 -15.43 7.13 -3.01
C ALA A 148 -16.00 7.54 -4.37
N THR A 149 -16.09 8.83 -4.63
CA THR A 149 -16.54 9.36 -5.92
C THR A 149 -15.59 8.97 -7.05
N PHE A 150 -14.27 9.05 -6.81
CA PHE A 150 -13.28 8.65 -7.80
C PHE A 150 -13.44 7.17 -8.18
N ILE A 151 -13.58 6.27 -7.21
CA ILE A 151 -13.77 4.83 -7.47
C ILE A 151 -15.04 4.57 -8.27
N ARG A 152 -16.15 5.21 -7.93
CA ARG A 152 -17.43 5.08 -8.65
C ARG A 152 -17.34 5.54 -10.09
N GLN A 153 -16.59 6.61 -10.36
CA GLN A 153 -16.51 7.27 -11.67
C GLN A 153 -15.30 6.83 -12.50
N ALA A 154 -14.36 6.08 -11.91
CA ALA A 154 -13.18 5.63 -12.63
C ALA A 154 -13.56 4.90 -13.93
N PRO A 155 -12.97 5.26 -15.07
CA PRO A 155 -13.23 4.59 -16.34
C PRO A 155 -12.79 3.12 -16.27
N ILE A 156 -13.57 2.23 -16.88
CA ILE A 156 -13.25 0.79 -16.90
C ILE A 156 -11.96 0.57 -17.69
N LYS A 157 -11.08 -0.28 -17.12
CA LYS A 157 -9.76 -0.65 -17.68
C LYS A 157 -8.78 0.52 -17.86
N LYS A 158 -8.99 1.60 -17.11
CA LYS A 158 -8.02 2.69 -17.00
C LYS A 158 -7.46 2.70 -15.58
N PRO A 159 -6.23 2.22 -15.38
CA PRO A 159 -5.63 2.18 -14.06
C PRO A 159 -5.06 3.55 -13.67
N PHE A 160 -5.01 3.78 -12.38
CA PHE A 160 -4.39 4.95 -11.75
C PHE A 160 -3.40 4.46 -10.71
N ALA A 161 -2.36 5.25 -10.49
CA ALA A 161 -1.36 4.97 -9.45
C ALA A 161 -1.15 6.18 -8.55
N ARG A 162 -0.80 5.89 -7.30
CA ARG A 162 -0.26 6.86 -6.34
C ARG A 162 0.90 6.24 -5.59
N GLN A 163 1.63 7.06 -4.86
CA GLN A 163 2.62 6.59 -3.91
C GLN A 163 2.22 6.99 -2.49
N ASN A 164 2.40 6.06 -1.57
CA ASN A 164 2.33 6.27 -0.14
C ASN A 164 3.70 5.91 0.48
N TRP A 165 3.93 6.35 1.72
CA TRP A 165 5.17 6.06 2.42
C TRP A 165 4.97 6.09 3.93
N LEU A 166 5.79 5.30 4.62
CA LEU A 166 5.84 5.19 6.07
C LEU A 166 7.32 5.06 6.47
N ILE A 167 7.60 5.19 7.76
CA ILE A 167 8.93 4.92 8.32
C ILE A 167 8.82 3.73 9.25
N HIS A 168 9.62 2.71 9.01
CA HIS A 168 9.71 1.49 9.79
C HIS A 168 11.11 1.32 10.40
N GLY A 169 11.21 0.64 11.56
CA GLY A 169 12.49 0.30 12.19
C GLY A 169 13.17 -0.94 11.61
N ASP A 170 12.51 -1.64 10.67
CA ASP A 170 13.02 -2.85 10.04
C ASP A 170 12.46 -3.02 8.60
N THR A 171 12.86 -4.11 7.94
CA THR A 171 12.37 -4.50 6.60
C THR A 171 11.40 -5.66 6.62
N LYS A 172 10.89 -6.03 7.79
CA LYS A 172 9.87 -7.09 7.92
C LYS A 172 8.60 -6.65 7.19
N ARG A 173 8.09 -7.52 6.33
CA ARG A 173 6.91 -7.19 5.50
C ARG A 173 5.60 -7.36 6.23
N PHE A 174 5.51 -8.33 7.14
CA PHE A 174 4.26 -8.74 7.76
C PHE A 174 4.14 -8.22 9.19
N HIS A 175 3.46 -7.08 9.35
CA HIS A 175 3.17 -6.43 10.63
C HIS A 175 1.67 -6.25 10.81
N LEU A 176 1.03 -7.08 11.63
CA LEU A 176 -0.41 -6.94 11.96
C LEU A 176 -0.68 -5.90 13.04
N LYS A 177 0.31 -5.65 13.90
CA LYS A 177 0.24 -4.67 15.00
C LYS A 177 1.52 -3.86 15.02
N GLU A 178 1.42 -2.66 15.56
CA GLU A 178 2.58 -1.83 15.83
C GLU A 178 3.53 -2.57 16.78
N GLU A 179 4.81 -2.57 16.43
CA GLU A 179 5.89 -3.17 17.22
C GLU A 179 6.85 -2.04 17.67
N ASP A 180 7.47 -2.19 18.83
CA ASP A 180 8.41 -1.21 19.42
C ASP A 180 9.77 -1.11 18.66
N SER A 181 9.76 -1.42 17.36
CA SER A 181 10.97 -1.45 16.53
C SER A 181 11.63 -0.08 16.29
N LEU A 182 10.96 1.01 16.70
CA LEU A 182 11.46 2.38 16.56
C LEU A 182 12.16 2.94 17.81
N LEU A 183 12.66 2.06 18.68
CA LEU A 183 13.50 2.45 19.84
C LEU A 183 14.98 2.61 19.48
N THR A 184 15.34 2.41 18.20
CA THR A 184 16.71 2.48 17.69
C THR A 184 17.03 3.85 17.08
N ASP A 185 18.31 4.05 16.75
CA ASP A 185 18.79 5.24 16.03
C ASP A 185 18.12 5.34 14.65
N PRO A 186 17.56 6.52 14.26
CA PRO A 186 16.97 6.74 12.94
C PRO A 186 17.87 6.40 11.75
N SER A 187 19.18 6.42 11.90
CA SER A 187 20.12 6.00 10.86
C SER A 187 19.93 4.54 10.42
N SER A 188 19.33 3.71 11.28
CA SER A 188 19.00 2.30 11.01
C SER A 188 17.59 2.08 10.47
N TRP A 189 16.77 3.13 10.35
CA TRP A 189 15.39 3.02 9.91
C TRP A 189 15.27 2.91 8.38
N TYR A 190 14.06 2.60 7.93
CA TYR A 190 13.74 2.38 6.52
C TYR A 190 12.53 3.21 6.10
N ILE A 191 12.61 3.78 4.91
CA ILE A 191 11.41 4.23 4.20
C ILE A 191 10.72 2.97 3.67
N ARG A 192 9.50 2.72 4.13
CA ARG A 192 8.58 1.78 3.50
C ARG A 192 7.73 2.56 2.50
N SER A 193 8.00 2.41 1.22
CA SER A 193 7.18 2.99 0.16
C SER A 193 6.16 2.00 -0.35
N GLU A 194 5.01 2.52 -0.77
CA GLU A 194 3.91 1.75 -1.32
C GLU A 194 3.48 2.37 -2.64
N LYS A 195 3.77 1.69 -3.77
CA LYS A 195 3.11 2.01 -5.02
C LYS A 195 1.71 1.40 -4.95
N GLU A 196 0.71 2.23 -4.86
CA GLU A 196 -0.68 1.83 -4.84
C GLU A 196 -1.30 2.04 -6.22
N THR A 197 -2.06 1.05 -6.70
CA THR A 197 -2.83 1.21 -7.95
C THR A 197 -4.30 0.95 -7.72
N LEU A 198 -5.15 1.62 -8.49
CA LEU A 198 -6.58 1.39 -8.54
C LEU A 198 -7.01 1.22 -9.99
N CYS A 199 -7.68 0.12 -10.30
CA CYS A 199 -8.28 -0.09 -11.60
C CYS A 199 -9.70 -0.66 -11.45
N ARG A 200 -10.68 0.05 -11.99
CA ARG A 200 -12.00 -0.52 -12.22
C ARG A 200 -11.91 -1.43 -13.45
N PHE A 201 -11.72 -2.73 -13.23
CA PHE A 201 -11.52 -3.69 -14.31
C PHE A 201 -12.82 -4.28 -14.87
N HIS A 202 -13.89 -4.20 -14.08
CA HIS A 202 -15.25 -4.63 -14.43
C HIS A 202 -16.26 -3.51 -14.07
N LYS A 203 -17.47 -3.56 -14.61
CA LYS A 203 -18.52 -2.58 -14.28
C LYS A 203 -18.84 -2.55 -12.78
N ASP A 204 -18.74 -3.69 -12.10
CA ASP A 204 -19.09 -3.86 -10.70
C ASP A 204 -17.88 -3.99 -9.77
N TYR A 205 -16.66 -4.23 -10.31
CA TYR A 205 -15.48 -4.56 -9.51
C TYR A 205 -14.28 -3.68 -9.81
N SER A 206 -13.57 -3.33 -8.76
CA SER A 206 -12.28 -2.64 -8.78
C SER A 206 -11.22 -3.46 -8.06
N LEU A 207 -9.99 -3.38 -8.53
CA LEU A 207 -8.83 -3.91 -7.84
C LEU A 207 -7.97 -2.76 -7.37
N PHE A 208 -7.69 -2.73 -6.07
CA PHE A 208 -6.65 -1.92 -5.46
C PHE A 208 -5.46 -2.81 -5.16
N THR A 209 -4.25 -2.37 -5.52
CA THR A 209 -3.02 -3.13 -5.28
C THR A 209 -2.02 -2.31 -4.51
N ILE A 210 -1.16 -2.98 -3.72
CA ILE A 210 -0.16 -2.34 -2.88
C ILE A 210 1.19 -3.04 -3.11
N ASN A 211 2.12 -2.38 -3.77
CA ASN A 211 3.49 -2.87 -3.96
C ASN A 211 4.43 -2.20 -2.95
N VAL A 212 5.01 -3.00 -2.07
CA VAL A 212 5.83 -2.54 -0.96
C VAL A 212 7.31 -2.66 -1.28
N LEU A 213 8.05 -1.55 -1.09
CA LEU A 213 9.50 -1.48 -1.18
C LEU A 213 10.08 -0.88 0.10
N PHE A 214 11.34 -1.21 0.41
CA PHE A 214 12.07 -0.65 1.54
C PHE A 214 13.38 -0.03 1.05
N GLU A 215 13.63 1.21 1.49
CA GLU A 215 14.87 1.93 1.24
C GLU A 215 15.49 2.36 2.58
N PRO A 216 16.79 2.13 2.83
CA PRO A 216 17.43 2.59 4.05
C PRO A 216 17.36 4.10 4.16
N LEU A 217 16.87 4.62 5.30
CA LEU A 217 16.70 6.07 5.51
C LEU A 217 18.01 6.84 5.41
N ASN A 218 19.11 6.26 5.89
CA ASN A 218 20.43 6.92 5.89
C ASN A 218 20.95 7.24 4.48
N LYS A 219 20.47 6.59 3.42
CA LYS A 219 20.83 6.95 2.05
C LYS A 219 20.33 8.33 1.63
N ILE A 220 19.37 8.92 2.35
CA ILE A 220 18.80 10.23 2.01
C ILE A 220 19.85 11.35 2.01
N VAL A 221 20.96 11.16 2.74
CA VAL A 221 22.05 12.16 2.82
C VAL A 221 22.71 12.43 1.47
N ASP A 222 22.68 11.45 0.56
CA ASP A 222 23.23 11.56 -0.78
C ASP A 222 22.28 12.32 -1.73
N TYR A 223 21.07 12.66 -1.26
CA TYR A 223 19.99 13.25 -2.06
C TYR A 223 19.41 14.50 -1.37
N PRO A 224 20.10 15.66 -1.42
CA PRO A 224 19.71 16.86 -0.67
C PRO A 224 18.29 17.38 -0.95
N ASP A 225 17.78 17.20 -2.17
CA ASP A 225 16.41 17.63 -2.52
C ASP A 225 15.38 16.68 -1.89
N ALA A 226 15.62 15.37 -1.88
CA ALA A 226 14.80 14.40 -1.20
C ALA A 226 14.77 14.65 0.31
N LEU A 227 15.94 14.95 0.90
CA LEU A 227 16.09 15.28 2.33
C LEU A 227 15.25 16.52 2.70
N ARG A 228 15.42 17.62 1.97
CA ARG A 228 14.64 18.86 2.18
C ARG A 228 13.14 18.62 2.00
N GLY A 229 12.77 17.85 0.98
CA GLY A 229 11.38 17.47 0.73
C GLY A 229 10.77 16.67 1.87
N LEU A 230 11.50 15.68 2.43
CA LEU A 230 11.00 14.87 3.56
C LEU A 230 10.79 15.73 4.80
N ILE A 231 11.77 16.58 5.16
CA ILE A 231 11.64 17.50 6.30
C ILE A 231 10.40 18.37 6.14
N LYS A 232 10.25 19.02 4.98
CA LYS A 232 9.09 19.87 4.71
C LYS A 232 7.77 19.12 4.76
N SER A 233 7.71 17.88 4.24
CA SER A 233 6.50 17.04 4.30
C SER A 233 6.13 16.72 5.74
N LEU A 234 7.09 16.30 6.58
CA LEU A 234 6.87 16.02 8.00
C LEU A 234 6.40 17.24 8.79
N GLU A 235 6.92 18.43 8.47
CA GLU A 235 6.51 19.69 9.10
C GLU A 235 5.08 20.12 8.75
N THR A 236 4.46 19.51 7.73
CA THR A 236 3.04 19.76 7.39
C THR A 236 2.05 18.93 8.19
N PHE A 237 2.53 17.96 8.99
CA PHE A 237 1.64 17.04 9.70
C PHE A 237 0.90 17.78 10.82
N ASP A 238 -0.42 17.61 10.85
CA ASP A 238 -1.22 17.99 12.01
C ASP A 238 -1.14 16.92 13.12
N GLU A 239 -1.88 17.13 14.20
CA GLU A 239 -1.87 16.24 15.36
C GLU A 239 -2.35 14.82 15.00
N ASP A 240 -3.42 14.71 14.22
CA ASP A 240 -3.99 13.43 13.79
C ASP A 240 -3.05 12.68 12.85
N GLU A 241 -2.49 13.38 11.88
CA GLU A 241 -1.50 12.83 10.94
C GLU A 241 -0.25 12.35 11.68
N SER A 242 0.19 13.12 12.68
CA SER A 242 1.30 12.77 13.56
C SER A 242 1.01 11.52 14.38
N LEU A 243 -0.18 11.42 14.95
CA LEU A 243 -0.61 10.26 15.73
C LEU A 243 -0.62 9.00 14.88
N TYR A 244 -1.24 9.07 13.69
CA TYR A 244 -1.28 7.94 12.75
C TYR A 244 0.10 7.51 12.26
N PHE A 245 1.06 8.43 12.15
CA PHE A 245 2.42 8.15 11.72
C PHE A 245 3.30 7.50 12.80
N GLY A 246 2.78 7.37 14.03
CA GLY A 246 3.45 6.77 15.18
C GLY A 246 3.77 7.75 16.30
N GLY A 247 3.09 8.91 16.30
CA GLY A 247 3.13 9.92 17.37
C GLY A 247 4.19 11.01 17.16
N SER A 248 3.96 12.13 17.84
CA SER A 248 4.80 13.33 17.75
C SER A 248 6.25 13.06 18.16
N ASN A 249 6.48 12.15 19.12
CA ASN A 249 7.84 11.81 19.55
C ASN A 249 8.66 11.21 18.40
N LYS A 250 8.09 10.27 17.64
CA LYS A 250 8.74 9.68 16.46
C LYS A 250 9.07 10.74 15.42
N ILE A 251 8.15 11.67 15.17
CA ILE A 251 8.34 12.74 14.19
C ILE A 251 9.45 13.69 14.63
N ASN A 252 9.49 14.06 15.91
CA ASN A 252 10.52 14.94 16.45
C ASN A 252 11.91 14.29 16.32
N ILE A 253 12.07 13.04 16.73
CA ILE A 253 13.32 12.29 16.61
C ILE A 253 13.78 12.24 15.15
N LEU A 254 12.84 11.97 14.23
CA LEU A 254 13.10 11.92 12.80
C LEU A 254 13.52 13.28 12.24
N LEU A 255 12.82 14.36 12.60
CA LEU A 255 13.15 15.72 12.18
C LEU A 255 14.51 16.19 12.72
N GLU A 256 14.83 15.88 13.97
CA GLU A 256 16.16 16.17 14.57
C GLU A 256 17.27 15.45 13.78
N TYR A 257 17.08 14.14 13.52
CA TYR A 257 18.04 13.38 12.73
C TYR A 257 18.23 13.95 11.32
N LEU A 258 17.13 14.22 10.60
CA LEU A 258 17.18 14.70 9.22
C LEU A 258 17.78 16.12 9.13
N LYS A 259 17.44 17.04 10.05
CA LYS A 259 17.97 18.39 10.08
C LYS A 259 19.47 18.42 10.41
N ALA A 260 19.97 17.44 11.14
CA ALA A 260 21.41 17.31 11.41
C ALA A 260 22.21 16.84 10.17
N GLN A 261 21.55 16.42 9.09
CA GLN A 261 22.18 16.00 7.83
C GLN A 261 22.20 17.15 6.77
N LEU A 262 21.58 18.29 7.05
CA LEU A 262 21.62 19.48 6.16
C LEU A 262 22.93 20.27 6.33
#